data_e24cc589452b45d2704a6df34c0ea262
#
_entry.id   e24cc589452b45d2704a6df34c0ea262
#
_cell.length_a   1.000
_cell.length_b   1.000
_cell.length_c   1.000
_cell.angle_alpha   90.00
_cell.angle_beta   90.00
_cell.angle_gamma   90.00
#
_symmetry.space_group_name_H-M   'P 1'
#
loop_
_entity.id
_entity.type
_entity.pdbx_description
1 polymer ?
#
loop_
_entity_poly.entity_id
_entity_poly.type
_entity_poly.pdbx_seq_one_letter_code
_entity_poly.pdbx_strand_id
1 'polypeptide(L)'
;VLAGRLSEDPDVRVLLLEAGPPDRSLWLHLPIGYGKTMWDPRYNWCFHTDPDPHMNGRRIYWPRGKTLGGSSAINGLIYIRGQREDYDHWAALGNAGWSYDDVLPYFIRSERNQRGASPWHGAEGPLSVSDIGSRDPLIERFIDAAGELGVPRNEDFNGADQEGAGYYQLTTWKGWRWSTAKGYLKPARHRPNLTVLTGAQAARVLMDTRGPQARAVGVRFLQDGVAREAFCRAEVLLSAGAIQSPQLLQLSGIGPAPWLEGLGIPLVQDLPGVGQNLQDHLQVRMIFESTQPTTNDSLRSWAGKLGLTWQWLRHRSGPLAVGINQGGCFMKALPDALTPDIQFHVATLSADMAGGQVHPYSGFTFSVCQLRPSSRGHVRIRSTDPLEAPEMVPNYLSTQEDRKTLLAGVKLARALAQTQTMQGLVKREVRPGPETQSDAQWLDFCRDQGATIFHPCGTCKMGQDPLAVLDERLRVRGVLGLRVVDASAMPTLVSGNTNAPIVMMAEKAVDMIRQDAAQG
;
A
#
# COMPACT_ATOMS: atom_id res chain seq x y z
N VAL A 1 -6.82 -2.42 12.76
CA VAL A 1 -7.10 -3.88 12.91
C VAL A 1 -6.79 -4.32 14.32
N LEU A 2 -5.54 -4.27 14.77
CA LEU A 2 -5.12 -4.73 16.12
C LEU A 2 -6.00 -4.15 17.22
N ALA A 3 -6.20 -2.83 17.25
CA ALA A 3 -7.00 -2.18 18.29
C ALA A 3 -8.46 -2.69 18.33
N GLY A 4 -9.06 -2.91 17.15
CA GLY A 4 -10.41 -3.46 17.05
C GLY A 4 -10.51 -4.91 17.53
N ARG A 5 -9.53 -5.73 17.19
CA ARG A 5 -9.51 -7.16 17.54
C ARG A 5 -9.09 -7.43 18.98
N LEU A 6 -8.01 -6.78 19.44
CA LEU A 6 -7.52 -7.01 20.80
C LEU A 6 -8.52 -6.52 21.87
N SER A 7 -9.26 -5.44 21.59
CA SER A 7 -10.29 -4.94 22.50
C SER A 7 -11.58 -5.75 22.49
N GLU A 8 -11.69 -6.85 21.71
CA GLU A 8 -12.80 -7.82 21.83
C GLU A 8 -12.80 -8.52 23.19
N ASP A 9 -11.61 -8.75 23.75
CA ASP A 9 -11.43 -9.24 25.09
C ASP A 9 -11.57 -8.08 26.09
N PRO A 10 -12.54 -8.09 26.98
CA PRO A 10 -12.79 -7.00 27.95
C PRO A 10 -11.66 -6.82 28.97
N ASP A 11 -10.84 -7.84 29.21
CA ASP A 11 -9.71 -7.79 30.13
C ASP A 11 -8.46 -7.16 29.51
N VAL A 12 -8.40 -7.04 28.18
CA VAL A 12 -7.32 -6.41 27.44
C VAL A 12 -7.61 -4.92 27.23
N ARG A 13 -6.85 -4.06 27.90
CA ARG A 13 -6.93 -2.60 27.71
C ARG A 13 -6.02 -2.15 26.57
N VAL A 14 -6.58 -1.44 25.61
CA VAL A 14 -5.88 -0.97 24.40
C VAL A 14 -5.88 0.55 24.35
N LEU A 15 -4.71 1.14 24.18
CA LEU A 15 -4.53 2.55 23.83
C LEU A 15 -4.04 2.62 22.38
N LEU A 16 -4.81 3.26 21.50
CA LEU A 16 -4.44 3.57 20.14
C LEU A 16 -4.01 5.03 20.04
N LEU A 17 -2.75 5.27 19.60
CA LEU A 17 -2.21 6.58 19.29
C LEU A 17 -2.22 6.78 17.77
N GLU A 18 -2.83 7.86 17.30
CA GLU A 18 -2.84 8.29 15.89
C GLU A 18 -2.34 9.73 15.79
N ALA A 19 -1.33 9.96 14.96
CA ALA A 19 -0.74 11.30 14.79
C ALA A 19 -1.71 12.28 14.10
N GLY A 20 -2.54 11.80 13.21
CA GLY A 20 -3.48 12.62 12.44
C GLY A 20 -4.81 12.87 13.16
N PRO A 21 -5.70 13.63 12.53
CA PRO A 21 -7.03 13.92 13.05
C PRO A 21 -7.98 12.74 12.89
N PRO A 22 -9.17 12.78 13.50
CA PRO A 22 -10.26 11.86 13.21
C PRO A 22 -10.68 11.91 11.73
N ASP A 23 -11.15 10.77 11.20
CA ASP A 23 -11.59 10.58 9.82
C ASP A 23 -12.98 11.19 9.52
N ARG A 24 -13.20 12.46 9.86
CA ARG A 24 -14.52 13.13 9.72
C ARG A 24 -14.79 13.74 8.36
N SER A 25 -13.75 13.97 7.55
CA SER A 25 -13.91 14.61 6.24
C SER A 25 -14.68 13.72 5.26
N LEU A 26 -15.65 14.29 4.57
CA LEU A 26 -16.39 13.60 3.51
C LEU A 26 -15.45 13.02 2.43
N TRP A 27 -14.35 13.73 2.13
CA TRP A 27 -13.38 13.30 1.12
C TRP A 27 -12.63 12.02 1.48
N LEU A 28 -12.51 11.69 2.79
CA LEU A 28 -11.96 10.41 3.25
C LEU A 28 -12.94 9.24 3.05
N HIS A 29 -14.23 9.53 2.88
CA HIS A 29 -15.27 8.51 2.73
C HIS A 29 -15.73 8.31 1.28
N LEU A 30 -15.56 9.31 0.42
CA LEU A 30 -15.82 9.17 -1.01
C LEU A 30 -14.68 8.38 -1.67
N PRO A 31 -14.99 7.35 -2.48
CA PRO A 31 -13.97 6.58 -3.19
C PRO A 31 -13.01 7.45 -4.00
N ILE A 32 -13.50 8.33 -4.85
CA ILE A 32 -12.67 9.25 -5.64
C ILE A 32 -11.94 10.31 -4.79
N GLY A 33 -12.34 10.49 -3.54
CA GLY A 33 -11.84 11.56 -2.68
C GLY A 33 -10.33 11.51 -2.40
N TYR A 34 -9.71 10.34 -2.61
CA TYR A 34 -8.26 10.22 -2.46
C TYR A 34 -7.48 11.14 -3.39
N GLY A 35 -8.02 11.48 -4.56
CA GLY A 35 -7.43 12.47 -5.46
C GLY A 35 -7.22 13.86 -4.81
N LYS A 36 -7.99 14.18 -3.74
CA LYS A 36 -7.78 15.38 -2.93
C LYS A 36 -6.98 15.11 -1.67
N THR A 37 -7.33 14.04 -0.95
CA THR A 37 -6.74 13.78 0.37
C THR A 37 -5.26 13.37 0.29
N MET A 38 -4.81 12.82 -0.82
CA MET A 38 -3.40 12.52 -1.04
C MET A 38 -2.50 13.76 -1.19
N TRP A 39 -3.08 14.96 -1.32
CA TRP A 39 -2.36 16.24 -1.39
C TRP A 39 -2.62 17.13 -0.17
N ASP A 40 -3.49 16.69 0.74
CA ASP A 40 -3.90 17.48 1.90
C ASP A 40 -3.05 17.13 3.13
N PRO A 41 -2.16 18.03 3.61
CA PRO A 41 -1.24 17.75 4.72
C PRO A 41 -1.96 17.50 6.05
N ARG A 42 -3.26 17.77 6.15
CA ARG A 42 -4.06 17.42 7.33
C ARG A 42 -4.25 15.91 7.45
N TYR A 43 -4.32 15.19 6.30
CA TYR A 43 -4.61 13.75 6.22
C TYR A 43 -3.48 12.94 5.62
N ASN A 44 -2.38 13.60 5.27
CA ASN A 44 -1.25 13.00 4.58
C ASN A 44 0.07 13.57 5.12
N TRP A 45 1.07 12.72 5.27
CA TRP A 45 2.42 13.11 5.67
C TRP A 45 3.17 13.88 4.58
N CYS A 46 2.76 13.77 3.34
CA CYS A 46 3.35 14.45 2.19
C CYS A 46 4.86 14.22 2.05
N PHE A 47 5.34 13.01 2.28
CA PHE A 47 6.75 12.68 2.13
C PHE A 47 7.24 12.82 0.69
N HIS A 48 8.55 13.02 0.56
CA HIS A 48 9.27 12.94 -0.71
C HIS A 48 10.52 12.09 -0.49
N THR A 49 10.86 11.24 -1.46
CA THR A 49 12.13 10.53 -1.44
C THR A 49 13.29 11.51 -1.49
N ASP A 50 14.47 11.07 -1.09
CA ASP A 50 15.69 11.76 -1.44
C ASP A 50 15.99 11.62 -2.94
N PRO A 51 16.90 12.43 -3.49
CA PRO A 51 17.28 12.30 -4.89
C PRO A 51 17.74 10.88 -5.21
N ASP A 52 17.03 10.20 -6.13
CA ASP A 52 17.37 8.84 -6.54
C ASP A 52 18.29 8.90 -7.78
N PRO A 53 19.55 8.42 -7.68
CA PRO A 53 20.51 8.50 -8.78
C PRO A 53 20.09 7.70 -10.00
N HIS A 54 19.29 6.65 -9.82
CA HIS A 54 18.78 5.82 -10.92
C HIS A 54 17.50 6.37 -11.56
N MET A 55 16.94 7.44 -10.98
CA MET A 55 15.75 8.15 -11.46
C MET A 55 16.09 9.60 -11.86
N ASN A 56 17.26 9.81 -12.48
CA ASN A 56 17.75 11.12 -12.91
C ASN A 56 17.83 12.16 -11.77
N GLY A 57 18.15 11.72 -10.54
CA GLY A 57 18.24 12.58 -9.37
C GLY A 57 16.89 13.13 -8.89
N ARG A 58 15.77 12.57 -9.34
CA ARG A 58 14.43 13.05 -8.98
C ARG A 58 14.09 12.71 -7.54
N ARG A 59 13.31 13.60 -6.92
CA ARG A 59 12.59 13.36 -5.66
C ARG A 59 11.16 12.98 -6.00
N ILE A 60 10.72 11.83 -5.51
CA ILE A 60 9.41 11.27 -5.83
C ILE A 60 8.47 11.51 -4.64
N TYR A 61 7.27 12.01 -4.93
CA TYR A 61 6.24 12.24 -3.91
C TYR A 61 5.68 10.93 -3.38
N TRP A 62 5.70 10.77 -2.04
CA TRP A 62 5.28 9.56 -1.32
C TRP A 62 4.18 9.86 -0.30
N PRO A 63 2.91 9.94 -0.70
CA PRO A 63 1.80 10.15 0.22
C PRO A 63 1.64 8.97 1.20
N ARG A 64 1.48 9.28 2.48
CA ARG A 64 1.14 8.32 3.55
C ARG A 64 0.02 8.89 4.40
N GLY A 65 -0.98 8.06 4.72
CA GLY A 65 -2.12 8.50 5.51
C GLY A 65 -1.74 8.96 6.92
N LYS A 66 -2.29 10.11 7.32
CA LYS A 66 -2.15 10.75 8.63
C LYS A 66 -3.53 11.03 9.20
N THR A 67 -4.25 9.99 9.53
CA THR A 67 -5.63 10.03 10.08
C THR A 67 -6.01 8.65 10.58
N LEU A 68 -7.10 8.52 11.32
CA LEU A 68 -7.64 7.22 11.70
C LEU A 68 -7.85 6.34 10.45
N GLY A 69 -7.29 5.12 10.49
CA GLY A 69 -7.25 4.21 9.35
C GLY A 69 -5.99 4.32 8.50
N GLY A 70 -5.12 5.32 8.77
CA GLY A 70 -3.85 5.49 8.07
C GLY A 70 -4.03 5.54 6.55
N SER A 71 -3.12 4.91 5.81
CA SER A 71 -3.17 4.89 4.34
C SER A 71 -4.42 4.22 3.75
N SER A 72 -5.14 3.36 4.50
CA SER A 72 -6.42 2.80 4.02
C SER A 72 -7.52 3.86 3.85
N ALA A 73 -7.38 5.01 4.53
CA ALA A 73 -8.32 6.13 4.43
C ALA A 73 -8.09 7.00 3.18
N ILE A 74 -6.90 6.93 2.55
CA ILE A 74 -6.50 7.76 1.40
C ILE A 74 -6.00 6.96 0.19
N ASN A 75 -6.07 5.62 0.19
CA ASN A 75 -5.57 4.76 -0.89
C ASN A 75 -6.52 4.71 -2.11
N GLY A 76 -6.06 4.06 -3.20
CA GLY A 76 -6.83 3.84 -4.42
C GLY A 76 -7.89 2.73 -4.35
N LEU A 77 -8.13 2.12 -3.17
CA LEU A 77 -9.20 1.16 -2.86
C LEU A 77 -9.01 -0.27 -3.42
N ILE A 78 -8.14 -0.50 -4.37
CA ILE A 78 -7.98 -1.79 -5.04
C ILE A 78 -7.69 -2.88 -3.99
N TYR A 79 -8.47 -3.98 -4.06
CA TYR A 79 -8.32 -5.15 -3.21
C TYR A 79 -7.61 -6.25 -3.98
N ILE A 80 -6.34 -6.48 -3.64
CA ILE A 80 -5.49 -7.55 -4.19
C ILE A 80 -4.75 -8.19 -3.02
N ARG A 81 -4.62 -9.52 -3.03
CA ARG A 81 -3.93 -10.29 -2.01
C ARG A 81 -2.48 -10.59 -2.33
N GLY A 82 -2.09 -10.54 -3.60
CA GLY A 82 -0.84 -11.06 -4.12
C GLY A 82 -1.01 -12.49 -4.63
N GLN A 83 0.10 -13.13 -4.95
CA GLN A 83 0.15 -14.49 -5.47
C GLN A 83 0.46 -15.49 -4.34
N ARG A 84 0.10 -16.77 -4.53
CA ARG A 84 0.48 -17.86 -3.62
C ARG A 84 1.99 -17.88 -3.40
N GLU A 85 2.73 -17.72 -4.47
CA GLU A 85 4.20 -17.77 -4.50
C GLU A 85 4.85 -16.70 -3.63
N ASP A 86 4.21 -15.55 -3.43
CA ASP A 86 4.73 -14.50 -2.56
C ASP A 86 4.84 -15.00 -1.11
N TYR A 87 3.81 -15.65 -0.60
CA TYR A 87 3.72 -16.16 0.77
C TYR A 87 4.51 -17.45 0.97
N ASP A 88 4.48 -18.35 -0.01
CA ASP A 88 5.29 -19.58 0.01
C ASP A 88 6.78 -19.21 0.00
N HIS A 89 7.15 -18.13 -0.71
CA HIS A 89 8.50 -17.57 -0.63
C HIS A 89 8.82 -17.00 0.77
N TRP A 90 7.87 -16.30 1.42
CA TRP A 90 8.08 -15.85 2.80
C TRP A 90 8.37 -17.01 3.74
N ALA A 91 7.61 -18.11 3.62
CA ALA A 91 7.86 -19.33 4.40
C ALA A 91 9.23 -19.95 4.08
N ALA A 92 9.61 -20.02 2.79
CA ALA A 92 10.90 -20.53 2.35
C ALA A 92 12.10 -19.70 2.85
N LEU A 93 11.90 -18.40 3.14
CA LEU A 93 12.89 -17.55 3.80
C LEU A 93 13.05 -17.84 5.31
N GLY A 94 12.40 -18.89 5.83
CA GLY A 94 12.48 -19.32 7.22
C GLY A 94 11.40 -18.75 8.13
N ASN A 95 10.38 -18.08 7.58
CA ASN A 95 9.24 -17.57 8.36
C ASN A 95 8.15 -18.65 8.44
N ALA A 96 8.28 -19.55 9.39
CA ALA A 96 7.32 -20.63 9.61
C ALA A 96 5.90 -20.08 9.87
N GLY A 97 4.88 -20.69 9.24
CA GLY A 97 3.49 -20.26 9.37
C GLY A 97 3.11 -19.08 8.47
N TRP A 98 3.92 -18.72 7.49
CA TRP A 98 3.64 -17.63 6.54
C TRP A 98 3.47 -18.11 5.09
N SER A 99 3.27 -19.41 4.85
CA SER A 99 2.87 -19.91 3.52
C SER A 99 1.48 -19.40 3.14
N TYR A 100 1.12 -19.52 1.87
CA TYR A 100 -0.20 -19.10 1.41
C TYR A 100 -1.33 -19.81 2.16
N ASP A 101 -1.19 -21.11 2.39
CA ASP A 101 -2.21 -21.89 3.12
C ASP A 101 -2.32 -21.47 4.60
N ASP A 102 -1.22 -21.03 5.21
CA ASP A 102 -1.22 -20.48 6.58
C ASP A 102 -1.90 -19.11 6.68
N VAL A 103 -1.83 -18.29 5.62
CA VAL A 103 -2.35 -16.91 5.65
C VAL A 103 -3.74 -16.76 5.02
N LEU A 104 -4.17 -17.66 4.16
CA LEU A 104 -5.48 -17.63 3.52
C LEU A 104 -6.65 -17.55 4.53
N PRO A 105 -6.66 -18.29 5.66
CA PRO A 105 -7.72 -18.16 6.66
C PRO A 105 -7.87 -16.75 7.23
N TYR A 106 -6.78 -15.98 7.32
CA TYR A 106 -6.80 -14.59 7.80
C TYR A 106 -7.30 -13.61 6.75
N PHE A 107 -7.05 -13.85 5.48
CA PHE A 107 -7.70 -13.13 4.39
C PHE A 107 -9.22 -13.34 4.44
N ILE A 108 -9.67 -14.59 4.51
CA ILE A 108 -11.09 -14.97 4.61
C ILE A 108 -11.73 -14.32 5.84
N ARG A 109 -11.09 -14.41 7.02
CA ARG A 109 -11.58 -13.83 8.27
C ARG A 109 -11.74 -12.31 8.20
N SER A 110 -10.87 -11.63 7.49
CA SER A 110 -10.90 -10.18 7.38
C SER A 110 -11.98 -9.67 6.41
N GLU A 111 -12.39 -10.49 5.45
CA GLU A 111 -13.14 -10.06 4.27
C GLU A 111 -14.66 -10.23 4.42
N ARG A 112 -15.38 -9.22 3.94
CA ARG A 112 -16.80 -9.31 3.62
C ARG A 112 -16.96 -9.05 2.13
N ASN A 113 -16.86 -10.11 1.33
CA ASN A 113 -16.99 -10.03 -0.12
C ASN A 113 -18.46 -9.93 -0.52
N GLN A 114 -18.77 -9.03 -1.44
CA GLN A 114 -20.12 -8.85 -1.99
C GLN A 114 -20.62 -10.11 -2.71
N ARG A 115 -19.72 -10.91 -3.27
CA ARG A 115 -20.05 -12.17 -3.99
C ARG A 115 -20.38 -13.32 -3.05
N GLY A 116 -20.20 -13.14 -1.73
CA GLY A 116 -20.43 -14.18 -0.73
C GLY A 116 -19.19 -15.01 -0.40
N ALA A 117 -19.38 -16.05 0.39
CA ALA A 117 -18.32 -16.97 0.80
C ALA A 117 -17.96 -17.95 -0.32
N SER A 118 -16.67 -18.28 -0.39
CA SER A 118 -16.14 -19.31 -1.30
C SER A 118 -14.89 -19.95 -0.66
N PRO A 119 -14.23 -20.92 -1.28
CA PRO A 119 -12.94 -21.41 -0.77
C PRO A 119 -11.87 -20.31 -0.66
N TRP A 120 -12.03 -19.22 -1.40
CA TRP A 120 -11.09 -18.09 -1.43
C TRP A 120 -11.58 -16.89 -0.64
N HIS A 121 -12.88 -16.71 -0.41
CA HIS A 121 -13.48 -15.47 0.08
C HIS A 121 -14.31 -15.65 1.36
N GLY A 122 -14.24 -14.62 2.21
CA GLY A 122 -15.12 -14.48 3.36
C GLY A 122 -16.33 -13.58 3.09
N ALA A 123 -17.43 -13.80 3.81
CA ALA A 123 -18.66 -13.00 3.67
C ALA A 123 -19.00 -12.16 4.92
N GLU A 124 -18.32 -12.37 6.05
CA GLU A 124 -18.72 -11.79 7.35
C GLU A 124 -17.63 -10.94 8.01
N GLY A 125 -16.46 -10.82 7.38
CA GLY A 125 -15.35 -10.05 7.92
C GLY A 125 -15.62 -8.55 7.98
N PRO A 126 -14.81 -7.81 8.73
CA PRO A 126 -15.01 -6.36 8.90
C PRO A 126 -14.61 -5.52 7.68
N LEU A 127 -13.75 -6.03 6.79
CA LEU A 127 -13.31 -5.33 5.59
C LEU A 127 -14.24 -5.62 4.42
N SER A 128 -15.08 -4.67 4.04
CA SER A 128 -15.96 -4.85 2.89
C SER A 128 -15.22 -4.75 1.58
N VAL A 129 -15.47 -5.72 0.71
CA VAL A 129 -14.94 -5.82 -0.65
C VAL A 129 -16.11 -5.94 -1.62
N SER A 130 -16.15 -5.11 -2.65
CA SER A 130 -17.25 -5.09 -3.61
C SER A 130 -16.76 -4.95 -5.04
N ASP A 131 -17.57 -5.44 -5.95
CA ASP A 131 -17.39 -5.23 -7.38
C ASP A 131 -17.63 -3.77 -7.75
N ILE A 132 -17.09 -3.36 -8.89
CA ILE A 132 -17.35 -2.06 -9.48
C ILE A 132 -18.81 -2.01 -9.97
N GLY A 133 -19.57 -1.05 -9.47
CA GLY A 133 -21.01 -0.95 -9.71
C GLY A 133 -21.42 -0.50 -11.12
N SER A 134 -20.47 -0.06 -11.97
CA SER A 134 -20.72 0.26 -13.38
C SER A 134 -19.47 -0.07 -14.20
N ARG A 135 -19.66 -0.87 -15.26
CA ARG A 135 -18.59 -1.25 -16.18
C ARG A 135 -18.41 -0.15 -17.23
N ASP A 136 -17.16 0.25 -17.46
CA ASP A 136 -16.82 1.27 -18.46
C ASP A 136 -16.46 0.57 -19.78
N PRO A 137 -17.02 0.99 -20.92
CA PRO A 137 -16.71 0.38 -22.23
C PRO A 137 -15.23 0.39 -22.61
N LEU A 138 -14.46 1.37 -22.13
CA LEU A 138 -13.01 1.43 -22.33
C LEU A 138 -12.31 0.27 -21.62
N ILE A 139 -12.75 -0.06 -20.40
CA ILE A 139 -12.17 -1.18 -19.65
C ILE A 139 -12.50 -2.51 -20.33
N GLU A 140 -13.73 -2.69 -20.84
CA GLU A 140 -14.07 -3.90 -21.61
C GLU A 140 -13.18 -4.03 -22.85
N ARG A 141 -12.94 -2.94 -23.60
CA ARG A 141 -12.03 -2.96 -24.75
C ARG A 141 -10.59 -3.27 -24.34
N PHE A 142 -10.13 -2.79 -23.20
CA PHE A 142 -8.80 -3.15 -22.68
C PHE A 142 -8.72 -4.66 -22.36
N ILE A 143 -9.75 -5.24 -21.75
CA ILE A 143 -9.81 -6.67 -21.44
C ILE A 143 -9.78 -7.50 -22.73
N ASP A 144 -10.57 -7.09 -23.73
CA ASP A 144 -10.60 -7.77 -25.05
C ASP A 144 -9.24 -7.63 -25.77
N ALA A 145 -8.60 -6.45 -25.67
CA ALA A 145 -7.26 -6.19 -26.22
C ALA A 145 -6.19 -7.09 -25.57
N ALA A 146 -6.29 -7.31 -24.26
CA ALA A 146 -5.41 -8.25 -23.57
C ALA A 146 -5.61 -9.69 -24.09
N GLY A 147 -6.85 -10.06 -24.42
CA GLY A 147 -7.18 -11.33 -25.08
C GLY A 147 -6.51 -11.50 -26.45
N GLU A 148 -6.38 -10.44 -27.26
CA GLU A 148 -5.61 -10.46 -28.52
C GLU A 148 -4.12 -10.77 -28.30
N LEU A 149 -3.58 -10.43 -27.12
CA LEU A 149 -2.20 -10.77 -26.74
C LEU A 149 -2.10 -12.11 -25.98
N GLY A 150 -3.18 -12.92 -25.96
CA GLY A 150 -3.18 -14.23 -25.33
C GLY A 150 -3.41 -14.23 -23.82
N VAL A 151 -3.78 -13.10 -23.23
CA VAL A 151 -4.06 -12.98 -21.79
C VAL A 151 -5.53 -13.32 -21.53
N PRO A 152 -5.85 -14.28 -20.64
CA PRO A 152 -7.22 -14.69 -20.39
C PRO A 152 -8.00 -13.58 -19.65
N ARG A 153 -9.33 -13.57 -19.85
CA ARG A 153 -10.21 -12.79 -18.98
C ARG A 153 -10.24 -13.40 -17.58
N ASN A 154 -10.11 -12.58 -16.57
CA ASN A 154 -10.16 -12.98 -15.16
C ASN A 154 -11.19 -12.14 -14.41
N GLU A 155 -12.21 -12.82 -13.88
CA GLU A 155 -13.27 -12.17 -13.09
C GLU A 155 -12.92 -12.08 -11.60
N ASP A 156 -11.80 -12.72 -11.16
CA ASP A 156 -11.40 -12.76 -9.75
C ASP A 156 -9.89 -12.93 -9.58
N PHE A 157 -9.18 -11.82 -9.45
CA PHE A 157 -7.73 -11.79 -9.20
C PHE A 157 -7.31 -12.31 -7.82
N ASN A 158 -8.27 -12.57 -6.93
CA ASN A 158 -8.04 -13.07 -5.57
C ASN A 158 -8.56 -14.50 -5.39
N GLY A 159 -8.92 -15.17 -6.49
CA GLY A 159 -9.33 -16.57 -6.55
C GLY A 159 -8.16 -17.53 -6.67
N ALA A 160 -8.34 -18.58 -7.47
CA ALA A 160 -7.33 -19.61 -7.70
C ALA A 160 -6.10 -19.08 -8.42
N ASP A 161 -6.30 -18.23 -9.43
CA ASP A 161 -5.25 -17.66 -10.28
C ASP A 161 -5.35 -16.14 -10.33
N GLN A 162 -4.20 -15.48 -10.31
CA GLN A 162 -4.14 -14.04 -10.46
C GLN A 162 -3.99 -13.60 -11.93
N GLU A 163 -3.42 -14.48 -12.80
CA GLU A 163 -3.15 -14.15 -14.21
C GLU A 163 -4.43 -13.81 -14.96
N GLY A 164 -4.40 -12.74 -15.76
CA GLY A 164 -5.52 -12.35 -16.60
C GLY A 164 -5.82 -10.86 -16.58
N ALA A 165 -6.83 -10.47 -17.38
CA ALA A 165 -7.35 -9.11 -17.48
C ALA A 165 -8.80 -9.03 -16.99
N GLY A 166 -9.15 -8.01 -16.22
CA GLY A 166 -10.47 -7.90 -15.62
C GLY A 166 -10.68 -6.62 -14.81
N TYR A 167 -11.82 -6.56 -14.14
CA TYR A 167 -12.15 -5.50 -13.19
C TYR A 167 -11.59 -5.79 -11.81
N TYR A 168 -11.08 -4.77 -11.15
CA TYR A 168 -10.67 -4.87 -9.75
C TYR A 168 -11.87 -4.90 -8.81
N GLN A 169 -11.79 -5.70 -7.76
CA GLN A 169 -12.61 -5.49 -6.58
C GLN A 169 -12.03 -4.37 -5.72
N LEU A 170 -12.91 -3.64 -5.03
CA LEU A 170 -12.55 -2.46 -4.26
C LEU A 170 -12.93 -2.61 -2.79
N THR A 171 -12.15 -2.00 -1.90
CA THR A 171 -12.51 -1.84 -0.48
C THR A 171 -13.57 -0.75 -0.32
N THR A 172 -14.79 -1.07 -0.79
CA THR A 172 -15.97 -0.20 -0.76
C THR A 172 -17.21 -0.96 -0.26
N TRP A 173 -18.23 -0.20 0.15
CA TRP A 173 -19.54 -0.73 0.46
C TRP A 173 -20.62 0.30 0.11
N LYS A 174 -21.53 -0.07 -0.75
CA LYS A 174 -22.66 0.80 -1.18
C LYS A 174 -22.17 2.19 -1.63
N GLY A 175 -21.12 2.23 -2.47
CA GLY A 175 -20.55 3.45 -3.03
C GLY A 175 -19.74 4.33 -2.05
N TRP A 176 -19.37 3.81 -0.89
CA TRP A 176 -18.51 4.47 0.09
C TRP A 176 -17.21 3.70 0.28
N ARG A 177 -16.11 4.43 0.50
CA ARG A 177 -14.83 3.86 0.96
C ARG A 177 -15.04 3.08 2.25
N TRP A 178 -14.36 1.93 2.35
CA TRP A 178 -14.36 1.09 3.55
C TRP A 178 -12.93 0.93 4.09
N SER A 179 -12.47 1.96 4.81
CA SER A 179 -11.15 1.97 5.47
C SER A 179 -11.11 1.01 6.66
N THR A 180 -9.91 0.69 7.17
CA THR A 180 -9.75 -0.09 8.40
C THR A 180 -10.34 0.63 9.62
N ALA A 181 -10.35 1.96 9.66
CA ALA A 181 -11.07 2.71 10.70
C ALA A 181 -12.57 2.40 10.67
N LYS A 182 -13.15 2.34 9.47
CA LYS A 182 -14.58 2.06 9.30
C LYS A 182 -14.94 0.62 9.59
N GLY A 183 -14.10 -0.33 9.16
CA GLY A 183 -14.33 -1.77 9.33
C GLY A 183 -14.06 -2.25 10.75
N TYR A 184 -12.95 -1.85 11.34
CA TYR A 184 -12.47 -2.39 12.60
C TYR A 184 -12.65 -1.44 13.80
N LEU A 185 -12.32 -0.16 13.63
CA LEU A 185 -12.29 0.77 14.76
C LEU A 185 -13.68 1.30 15.11
N LYS A 186 -14.49 1.64 14.11
CA LYS A 186 -15.83 2.19 14.33
C LYS A 186 -16.73 1.26 15.15
N PRO A 187 -16.81 -0.06 14.89
CA PRO A 187 -17.57 -0.98 15.72
C PRO A 187 -17.04 -1.10 17.16
N ALA A 188 -15.72 -0.99 17.34
CA ALA A 188 -15.05 -1.13 18.64
C ALA A 188 -15.08 0.14 19.51
N ARG A 189 -15.47 1.29 18.95
CA ARG A 189 -15.30 2.62 19.55
C ARG A 189 -16.00 2.83 20.88
N HIS A 190 -17.02 2.03 21.16
CA HIS A 190 -17.83 2.12 22.39
C HIS A 190 -17.34 1.16 23.49
N ARG A 191 -16.31 0.38 23.22
CA ARG A 191 -15.76 -0.55 24.21
C ARG A 191 -15.03 0.22 25.30
N PRO A 192 -15.32 -0.04 26.60
CA PRO A 192 -14.71 0.71 27.71
C PRO A 192 -13.20 0.46 27.84
N ASN A 193 -12.71 -0.67 27.33
CA ASN A 193 -11.31 -1.08 27.34
C ASN A 193 -10.49 -0.57 26.12
N LEU A 194 -11.10 0.22 25.21
CA LEU A 194 -10.41 0.84 24.07
C LEU A 194 -10.39 2.37 24.21
N THR A 195 -9.19 2.93 24.30
CA THR A 195 -8.96 4.38 24.24
C THR A 195 -8.30 4.74 22.92
N VAL A 196 -8.83 5.76 22.24
CA VAL A 196 -8.30 6.27 20.97
C VAL A 196 -7.92 7.73 21.13
N LEU A 197 -6.63 8.05 20.98
CA LEU A 197 -6.10 9.41 20.98
C LEU A 197 -5.67 9.79 19.57
N THR A 198 -6.20 10.89 19.08
CA THR A 198 -5.82 11.53 17.80
C THR A 198 -5.00 12.78 18.04
N GLY A 199 -4.23 13.23 17.03
CA GLY A 199 -3.26 14.30 17.21
C GLY A 199 -2.11 13.90 18.15
N ALA A 200 -1.88 12.60 18.33
CA ALA A 200 -0.91 12.01 19.24
C ALA A 200 0.23 11.36 18.44
N GLN A 201 1.26 12.13 18.13
CA GLN A 201 2.40 11.65 17.37
C GLN A 201 3.41 10.92 18.26
N ALA A 202 3.58 9.61 18.04
CA ALA A 202 4.63 8.85 18.72
C ALA A 202 6.01 9.46 18.41
N ALA A 203 6.81 9.65 19.45
CA ALA A 203 8.15 10.20 19.37
C ALA A 203 9.23 9.13 19.58
N ARG A 204 9.02 8.23 20.53
CA ARG A 204 9.90 7.07 20.76
C ARG A 204 9.22 6.04 21.65
N VAL A 205 9.70 4.81 21.61
CA VAL A 205 9.37 3.75 22.58
C VAL A 205 10.18 3.99 23.86
N LEU A 206 9.53 3.84 25.01
CA LEU A 206 10.19 3.90 26.32
C LEU A 206 10.72 2.51 26.66
N MET A 207 12.01 2.44 26.99
CA MET A 207 12.73 1.19 27.23
C MET A 207 13.16 1.08 28.68
N ASP A 208 12.94 -0.08 29.30
CA ASP A 208 13.60 -0.48 30.53
C ASP A 208 14.82 -1.35 30.18
N THR A 209 16.00 -0.83 30.50
CA THR A 209 17.30 -1.48 30.22
C THR A 209 18.01 -1.98 31.50
N ARG A 210 17.31 -2.01 32.64
CA ARG A 210 17.89 -2.46 33.92
C ARG A 210 18.05 -3.98 34.01
N GLY A 211 17.26 -4.71 33.22
CA GLY A 211 17.31 -6.17 33.14
C GLY A 211 18.37 -6.67 32.15
N PRO A 212 18.56 -7.99 32.05
CA PRO A 212 19.49 -8.60 31.12
C PRO A 212 19.12 -8.40 29.64
N GLN A 213 17.88 -8.09 29.36
CA GLN A 213 17.34 -7.80 28.03
C GLN A 213 16.44 -6.57 28.14
N ALA A 214 16.60 -5.66 27.18
CA ALA A 214 15.78 -4.45 27.10
C ALA A 214 14.30 -4.80 26.90
N ARG A 215 13.41 -4.08 27.58
CA ARG A 215 11.95 -4.27 27.49
C ARG A 215 11.28 -2.95 27.12
N ALA A 216 10.37 -2.99 26.15
CA ALA A 216 9.47 -1.87 25.88
C ALA A 216 8.42 -1.76 27.00
N VAL A 217 8.31 -0.57 27.60
CA VAL A 217 7.42 -0.30 28.76
C VAL A 217 6.40 0.79 28.47
N GLY A 218 6.46 1.44 27.31
CA GLY A 218 5.53 2.50 26.95
C GLY A 218 5.97 3.27 25.71
N VAL A 219 5.28 4.37 25.47
CA VAL A 219 5.55 5.27 24.33
C VAL A 219 5.53 6.72 24.82
N ARG A 220 6.55 7.51 24.44
CA ARG A 220 6.51 8.97 24.51
C ARG A 220 5.89 9.49 23.22
N PHE A 221 4.96 10.41 23.32
CA PHE A 221 4.28 11.02 22.18
C PHE A 221 4.07 12.51 22.40
N LEU A 222 3.89 13.24 21.31
CA LEU A 222 3.56 14.65 21.29
C LEU A 222 2.07 14.82 21.04
N GLN A 223 1.38 15.60 21.86
CA GLN A 223 -0.01 15.99 21.66
C GLN A 223 -0.15 17.47 21.96
N ASP A 224 -0.65 18.24 20.99
CA ASP A 224 -0.76 19.71 21.08
C ASP A 224 0.57 20.39 21.45
N GLY A 225 1.69 19.88 20.92
CA GLY A 225 3.05 20.37 21.22
C GLY A 225 3.60 19.95 22.59
N VAL A 226 2.83 19.23 23.41
CA VAL A 226 3.24 18.77 24.75
C VAL A 226 3.67 17.32 24.70
N ALA A 227 4.86 17.02 25.25
CA ALA A 227 5.33 15.65 25.41
C ALA A 227 4.55 14.94 26.53
N ARG A 228 4.05 13.75 26.22
CA ARG A 228 3.31 12.87 27.14
C ARG A 228 3.88 11.46 27.09
N GLU A 229 3.60 10.67 28.10
CA GLU A 229 4.01 9.29 28.16
C GLU A 229 2.82 8.39 28.48
N ALA A 230 2.78 7.24 27.83
CA ALA A 230 1.82 6.17 28.11
C ALA A 230 2.60 4.89 28.38
N PHE A 231 2.29 4.22 29.49
CA PHE A 231 2.95 2.98 29.89
C PHE A 231 2.07 1.78 29.58
N CYS A 232 2.70 0.67 29.18
CA CYS A 232 2.02 -0.61 28.98
C CYS A 232 2.50 -1.66 29.97
N ARG A 233 1.64 -2.66 30.25
CA ARG A 233 2.01 -3.83 31.06
C ARG A 233 2.42 -5.01 30.20
N ALA A 234 1.83 -5.14 29.01
CA ALA A 234 2.08 -6.24 28.08
C ALA A 234 3.08 -5.84 27.00
N GLU A 235 2.63 -5.20 25.94
CA GLU A 235 3.44 -4.93 24.74
C GLU A 235 3.18 -3.53 24.18
N VAL A 236 4.18 -2.99 23.48
CA VAL A 236 4.06 -1.88 22.53
C VAL A 236 3.97 -2.48 21.13
N LEU A 237 2.95 -2.09 20.37
CA LEU A 237 2.71 -2.55 19.00
C LEU A 237 2.91 -1.38 18.04
N LEU A 238 3.98 -1.40 17.25
CA LEU A 238 4.23 -0.40 16.22
C LEU A 238 3.45 -0.78 14.95
N SER A 239 2.62 0.13 14.46
CA SER A 239 1.88 0.02 13.21
C SER A 239 1.94 1.35 12.44
N ALA A 240 3.10 2.01 12.49
CA ALA A 240 3.30 3.34 11.92
C ALA A 240 3.63 3.31 10.40
N GLY A 241 3.73 2.12 9.81
CA GLY A 241 4.00 1.90 8.39
C GLY A 241 5.48 1.87 8.05
N ALA A 242 5.79 1.50 6.80
CA ALA A 242 7.14 1.22 6.33
C ALA A 242 8.16 2.38 6.45
N ILE A 243 7.70 3.59 6.66
CA ILE A 243 8.57 4.77 6.84
C ILE A 243 8.77 5.07 8.33
N GLN A 244 7.69 5.09 9.10
CA GLN A 244 7.74 5.60 10.47
C GLN A 244 7.96 4.53 11.53
N SER A 245 7.68 3.25 11.26
CA SER A 245 8.05 2.17 12.18
C SER A 245 9.57 2.03 12.33
N PRO A 246 10.39 1.97 11.25
CA PRO A 246 11.85 2.02 11.39
C PRO A 246 12.34 3.34 11.98
N GLN A 247 11.70 4.48 11.68
CA GLN A 247 12.03 5.77 12.29
C GLN A 247 11.86 5.72 13.81
N LEU A 248 10.75 5.19 14.31
CA LEU A 248 10.48 5.05 15.75
C LEU A 248 11.46 4.10 16.43
N LEU A 249 11.83 2.98 15.80
CA LEU A 249 12.85 2.07 16.32
C LEU A 249 14.20 2.79 16.45
N GLN A 250 14.65 3.49 15.41
CA GLN A 250 15.93 4.23 15.42
C GLN A 250 15.92 5.33 16.50
N LEU A 251 14.85 6.14 16.60
CA LEU A 251 14.69 7.16 17.65
C LEU A 251 14.67 6.56 19.07
N SER A 252 14.39 5.26 19.19
CA SER A 252 14.35 4.53 20.48
C SER A 252 15.65 3.80 20.78
N GLY A 253 16.71 4.00 20.00
CA GLY A 253 17.99 3.34 20.18
C GLY A 253 18.06 1.92 19.62
N ILE A 254 17.13 1.53 18.75
CA ILE A 254 17.07 0.21 18.12
C ILE A 254 17.37 0.37 16.63
N GLY A 255 18.52 -0.08 16.18
CA GLY A 255 18.94 0.09 14.78
C GLY A 255 20.44 -0.06 14.59
N PRO A 256 20.99 0.37 13.42
CA PRO A 256 22.41 0.28 13.13
C PRO A 256 23.24 1.10 14.12
N ALA A 257 24.06 0.43 14.96
CA ALA A 257 24.82 1.07 16.03
C ALA A 257 25.66 2.26 15.56
N PRO A 258 26.49 2.16 14.48
CA PRO A 258 27.32 3.30 14.05
C PRO A 258 26.49 4.53 13.63
N TRP A 259 25.30 4.31 13.08
CA TRP A 259 24.42 5.41 12.67
C TRP A 259 23.80 6.12 13.88
N LEU A 260 23.30 5.34 14.86
CA LEU A 260 22.66 5.88 16.06
C LEU A 260 23.67 6.61 16.95
N GLU A 261 24.86 6.05 17.13
CA GLU A 261 25.96 6.68 17.87
C GLU A 261 26.41 8.00 17.23
N GLY A 262 26.48 8.05 15.88
CA GLY A 262 26.79 9.27 15.14
C GLY A 262 25.78 10.39 15.34
N LEU A 263 24.52 10.05 15.68
CA LEU A 263 23.46 11.00 16.03
C LEU A 263 23.34 11.28 17.54
N GLY A 264 24.22 10.68 18.38
CA GLY A 264 24.19 10.81 19.83
C GLY A 264 23.00 10.08 20.49
N ILE A 265 22.42 9.08 19.83
CA ILE A 265 21.33 8.28 20.37
C ILE A 265 21.94 7.08 21.14
N PRO A 266 21.63 6.95 22.44
CA PRO A 266 22.08 5.78 23.21
C PRO A 266 21.59 4.47 22.59
N LEU A 267 22.51 3.55 22.32
CA LEU A 267 22.18 2.24 21.76
C LEU A 267 21.46 1.38 22.80
N VAL A 268 20.31 0.87 22.43
CA VAL A 268 19.53 -0.12 23.19
C VAL A 268 19.74 -1.52 22.62
N GLN A 269 19.63 -1.63 21.30
CA GLN A 269 19.80 -2.89 20.58
C GLN A 269 20.40 -2.63 19.20
N ASP A 270 21.54 -3.24 18.90
CA ASP A 270 22.11 -3.20 17.55
C ASP A 270 21.31 -4.15 16.64
N LEU A 271 20.58 -3.56 15.71
CA LEU A 271 19.82 -4.26 14.64
C LEU A 271 20.08 -3.56 13.30
N PRO A 272 21.14 -3.96 12.58
CA PRO A 272 21.56 -3.27 11.35
C PRO A 272 20.50 -3.28 10.24
N GLY A 273 19.52 -4.18 10.31
CA GLY A 273 18.42 -4.28 9.34
C GLY A 273 17.34 -3.21 9.49
N VAL A 274 17.28 -2.50 10.63
CA VAL A 274 16.25 -1.46 10.82
C VAL A 274 16.43 -0.34 9.80
N GLY A 275 15.39 -0.13 8.99
CA GLY A 275 15.38 0.82 7.89
C GLY A 275 15.99 0.31 6.60
N GLN A 276 16.60 -0.87 6.56
CA GLN A 276 17.14 -1.50 5.35
C GLN A 276 16.06 -2.27 4.58
N ASN A 277 16.39 -2.79 3.38
CA ASN A 277 15.51 -3.62 2.57
C ASN A 277 14.21 -2.92 2.10
N LEU A 278 14.20 -1.59 2.03
CA LEU A 278 13.07 -0.84 1.47
C LEU A 278 12.79 -1.30 0.04
N GLN A 279 11.54 -1.64 -0.21
CA GLN A 279 11.01 -2.05 -1.51
C GLN A 279 9.74 -1.26 -1.80
N ASP A 280 9.47 -1.00 -3.08
CA ASP A 280 8.23 -0.35 -3.52
C ASP A 280 7.98 -0.67 -5.00
N HIS A 281 6.72 -0.66 -5.42
CA HIS A 281 6.35 -0.78 -6.81
C HIS A 281 6.53 0.55 -7.54
N LEU A 282 7.41 0.58 -8.54
CA LEU A 282 7.54 1.68 -9.48
C LEU A 282 6.58 1.46 -10.64
N GLN A 283 5.74 2.46 -10.93
CA GLN A 283 4.87 2.46 -12.11
C GLN A 283 5.28 3.52 -13.12
N VAL A 284 4.98 3.25 -14.38
CA VAL A 284 5.07 4.22 -15.47
C VAL A 284 3.71 4.37 -16.12
N ARG A 285 3.32 5.62 -16.44
CA ARG A 285 2.02 5.95 -17.03
C ARG A 285 2.18 6.28 -18.49
N MET A 286 1.50 5.54 -19.34
CA MET A 286 1.32 5.86 -20.75
C MET A 286 -0.04 6.52 -20.95
N ILE A 287 -0.06 7.63 -21.67
CA ILE A 287 -1.25 8.47 -21.86
C ILE A 287 -1.64 8.45 -23.33
N PHE A 288 -2.92 8.19 -23.57
CA PHE A 288 -3.51 8.12 -24.90
C PHE A 288 -4.65 9.14 -25.03
N GLU A 289 -4.72 9.84 -26.17
CA GLU A 289 -5.88 10.60 -26.58
C GLU A 289 -6.89 9.66 -27.23
N SER A 290 -8.15 9.79 -26.82
CA SER A 290 -9.25 8.95 -27.27
C SER A 290 -10.05 9.61 -28.40
N THR A 291 -10.54 8.80 -29.34
CA THR A 291 -11.53 9.22 -30.35
C THR A 291 -12.93 9.39 -29.76
N GLN A 292 -13.18 8.82 -28.57
CA GLN A 292 -14.47 8.84 -27.88
C GLN A 292 -14.38 9.61 -26.56
N PRO A 293 -15.49 10.17 -26.07
CA PRO A 293 -15.52 10.82 -24.76
C PRO A 293 -15.05 9.88 -23.64
N THR A 294 -14.33 10.44 -22.67
CA THR A 294 -13.82 9.73 -21.49
C THR A 294 -14.27 10.43 -20.21
N THR A 295 -13.87 9.92 -19.05
CA THR A 295 -14.14 10.58 -17.77
C THR A 295 -13.59 12.01 -17.70
N ASN A 296 -12.56 12.37 -18.51
CA ASN A 296 -12.06 13.74 -18.62
C ASN A 296 -13.18 14.72 -18.99
N ASP A 297 -14.00 14.37 -19.96
CA ASP A 297 -15.07 15.23 -20.50
C ASP A 297 -16.12 15.55 -19.42
N SER A 298 -16.48 14.53 -18.64
CA SER A 298 -17.40 14.69 -17.51
C SER A 298 -16.81 15.55 -16.39
N LEU A 299 -15.53 15.38 -16.09
CA LEU A 299 -14.84 16.12 -15.02
C LEU A 299 -14.51 17.57 -15.40
N ARG A 300 -14.47 17.91 -16.67
CA ARG A 300 -14.19 19.28 -17.15
C ARG A 300 -15.45 20.15 -17.18
N SER A 301 -16.61 19.59 -17.44
CA SER A 301 -17.86 20.34 -17.56
C SER A 301 -18.64 20.41 -16.23
N TRP A 302 -19.32 21.53 -15.98
CA TRP A 302 -20.21 21.66 -14.83
C TRP A 302 -21.39 20.68 -14.88
N ALA A 303 -21.99 20.53 -16.07
CA ALA A 303 -23.08 19.58 -16.28
C ALA A 303 -22.62 18.13 -16.01
N GLY A 304 -21.41 17.77 -16.47
CA GLY A 304 -20.81 16.46 -16.18
C GLY A 304 -20.61 16.24 -14.69
N LYS A 305 -20.02 17.22 -13.96
CA LYS A 305 -19.84 17.11 -12.50
C LYS A 305 -21.16 16.96 -11.76
N LEU A 306 -22.19 17.70 -12.16
CA LEU A 306 -23.54 17.56 -11.60
C LEU A 306 -24.12 16.18 -11.90
N GLY A 307 -23.96 15.69 -13.14
CA GLY A 307 -24.41 14.35 -13.55
C GLY A 307 -23.74 13.24 -12.73
N LEU A 308 -22.41 13.29 -12.56
CA LEU A 308 -21.67 12.35 -11.74
C LEU A 308 -22.12 12.40 -10.26
N THR A 309 -22.35 13.60 -9.73
CA THR A 309 -22.85 13.78 -8.36
C THR A 309 -24.26 13.21 -8.20
N TRP A 310 -25.16 13.47 -9.16
CA TRP A 310 -26.51 12.93 -9.18
C TRP A 310 -26.52 11.40 -9.28
N GLN A 311 -25.71 10.84 -10.18
CA GLN A 311 -25.53 9.38 -10.32
C GLN A 311 -25.10 8.75 -8.99
N TRP A 312 -24.12 9.34 -8.33
CA TRP A 312 -23.67 8.84 -7.03
C TRP A 312 -24.73 8.97 -5.94
N LEU A 313 -25.41 10.12 -5.86
CA LEU A 313 -26.47 10.35 -4.87
C LEU A 313 -27.64 9.37 -5.03
N ARG A 314 -28.05 9.10 -6.28
CA ARG A 314 -29.22 8.28 -6.59
C ARG A 314 -28.93 6.77 -6.60
N HIS A 315 -27.76 6.38 -7.13
CA HIS A 315 -27.47 4.98 -7.43
C HIS A 315 -26.23 4.45 -6.69
N ARG A 316 -25.46 5.31 -6.02
CA ARG A 316 -24.18 4.94 -5.37
C ARG A 316 -23.21 4.26 -6.34
N SER A 317 -23.22 4.64 -7.60
CA SER A 317 -22.43 4.10 -8.70
C SER A 317 -21.75 5.21 -9.51
N GLY A 318 -21.02 4.82 -10.56
CA GLY A 318 -20.29 5.73 -11.43
C GLY A 318 -18.93 6.17 -10.87
N PRO A 319 -18.24 7.10 -11.54
CA PRO A 319 -16.87 7.49 -11.22
C PRO A 319 -16.63 7.99 -9.79
N LEU A 320 -17.64 8.53 -9.11
CA LEU A 320 -17.51 8.94 -7.71
C LEU A 320 -17.54 7.78 -6.72
N ALA A 321 -18.10 6.62 -7.12
CA ALA A 321 -18.22 5.42 -6.30
C ALA A 321 -17.02 4.47 -6.45
N VAL A 322 -16.09 4.76 -7.35
CA VAL A 322 -14.94 3.92 -7.68
C VAL A 322 -13.63 4.70 -7.54
N GLY A 323 -12.51 3.99 -7.50
CA GLY A 323 -11.20 4.60 -7.69
C GLY A 323 -10.97 5.04 -9.14
N ILE A 324 -9.87 5.73 -9.39
CA ILE A 324 -9.48 6.13 -10.75
C ILE A 324 -9.24 4.90 -11.63
N ASN A 325 -8.59 3.87 -11.07
CA ASN A 325 -8.27 2.64 -11.78
C ASN A 325 -9.39 1.61 -11.55
N GLN A 326 -10.09 1.26 -12.61
CA GLN A 326 -11.25 0.38 -12.55
C GLN A 326 -10.94 -1.06 -12.94
N GLY A 327 -10.04 -1.24 -13.89
CA GLY A 327 -9.61 -2.53 -14.37
C GLY A 327 -8.10 -2.60 -14.53
N GLY A 328 -7.64 -3.78 -14.86
CA GLY A 328 -6.22 -4.02 -15.09
C GLY A 328 -5.94 -5.43 -15.56
N CYS A 329 -4.68 -5.77 -15.49
CA CYS A 329 -4.20 -7.06 -15.96
C CYS A 329 -2.99 -7.47 -15.13
N PHE A 330 -2.90 -8.74 -14.82
CA PHE A 330 -1.69 -9.40 -14.35
C PHE A 330 -1.21 -10.34 -15.45
N MET A 331 0.00 -10.12 -15.94
CA MET A 331 0.55 -10.91 -17.04
C MET A 331 2.06 -11.06 -16.93
N LYS A 332 2.61 -11.97 -17.72
CA LYS A 332 4.04 -12.18 -17.82
C LYS A 332 4.62 -11.26 -18.89
N ALA A 333 5.55 -10.41 -18.50
CA ALA A 333 6.27 -9.54 -19.42
C ALA A 333 7.55 -10.20 -19.94
N LEU A 334 8.19 -11.02 -19.11
CA LEU A 334 9.40 -11.74 -19.48
C LEU A 334 9.06 -13.19 -19.92
N PRO A 335 9.72 -13.73 -20.96
CA PRO A 335 9.43 -15.08 -21.47
C PRO A 335 9.70 -16.21 -20.46
N ASP A 336 10.61 -15.96 -19.52
CA ASP A 336 11.03 -16.90 -18.47
C ASP A 336 10.28 -16.69 -17.13
N ALA A 337 9.34 -15.75 -17.08
CA ALA A 337 8.52 -15.54 -15.91
C ALA A 337 7.62 -16.74 -15.62
N LEU A 338 7.72 -17.31 -14.44
CA LEU A 338 6.88 -18.45 -14.02
C LEU A 338 5.44 -18.02 -13.72
N THR A 339 5.28 -16.84 -13.11
CA THR A 339 3.99 -16.24 -12.75
C THR A 339 3.96 -14.78 -13.25
N PRO A 340 2.80 -14.11 -13.27
CA PRO A 340 2.72 -12.70 -13.63
C PRO A 340 3.77 -11.85 -12.90
N ASP A 341 4.54 -11.09 -13.67
CA ASP A 341 5.64 -10.24 -13.18
C ASP A 341 5.35 -8.75 -13.34
N ILE A 342 4.25 -8.40 -14.03
CA ILE A 342 3.74 -7.03 -14.15
C ILE A 342 2.24 -6.94 -13.84
N GLN A 343 1.84 -5.74 -13.39
CA GLN A 343 0.44 -5.36 -13.20
C GLN A 343 0.13 -4.11 -14.02
N PHE A 344 -1.00 -4.11 -14.72
CA PHE A 344 -1.58 -2.93 -15.33
C PHE A 344 -2.68 -2.34 -14.47
N HIS A 345 -2.69 -1.01 -14.38
CA HIS A 345 -3.82 -0.24 -13.86
C HIS A 345 -4.38 0.63 -14.99
N VAL A 346 -5.66 0.48 -15.27
CA VAL A 346 -6.33 1.20 -16.36
C VAL A 346 -7.25 2.26 -15.79
N ALA A 347 -6.99 3.51 -16.16
CA ALA A 347 -7.80 4.65 -15.79
C ALA A 347 -8.56 5.19 -17.01
N THR A 348 -9.87 5.40 -16.87
CA THR A 348 -10.73 5.99 -17.89
C THR A 348 -10.59 7.51 -17.99
N LEU A 349 -9.50 8.04 -17.45
CA LEU A 349 -9.12 9.45 -17.50
C LEU A 349 -7.59 9.58 -17.70
N SER A 350 -7.18 10.78 -18.07
CA SER A 350 -5.76 11.14 -18.18
C SER A 350 -5.44 12.44 -17.44
N ALA A 351 -4.32 12.42 -16.71
CA ALA A 351 -3.75 13.56 -15.99
C ALA A 351 -2.23 13.33 -15.85
N ASP A 352 -1.47 14.40 -15.62
CA ASP A 352 -0.02 14.27 -15.41
C ASP A 352 0.32 13.45 -14.17
N MET A 353 -0.51 13.57 -13.13
CA MET A 353 -0.34 12.82 -11.88
C MET A 353 -1.70 12.46 -11.26
N ALA A 354 -1.72 11.46 -10.39
CA ALA A 354 -2.93 11.05 -9.69
C ALA A 354 -3.48 12.21 -8.86
N GLY A 355 -4.80 12.50 -9.03
CA GLY A 355 -5.46 13.63 -8.35
C GLY A 355 -5.14 15.00 -8.92
N GLY A 356 -4.34 15.09 -9.97
CA GLY A 356 -4.07 16.31 -10.71
C GLY A 356 -5.23 16.74 -11.61
N GLN A 357 -5.06 17.88 -12.27
CA GLN A 357 -6.02 18.36 -13.26
C GLN A 357 -6.04 17.41 -14.47
N VAL A 358 -7.24 17.01 -14.91
CA VAL A 358 -7.38 16.19 -16.11
C VAL A 358 -7.00 16.97 -17.35
N HIS A 359 -6.47 16.28 -18.36
CA HIS A 359 -6.07 16.89 -19.62
C HIS A 359 -7.27 17.52 -20.37
N PRO A 360 -7.02 18.54 -21.22
CA PRO A 360 -8.08 19.26 -21.95
C PRO A 360 -8.70 18.47 -23.10
N TYR A 361 -8.33 17.22 -23.30
CA TYR A 361 -8.83 16.31 -24.32
C TYR A 361 -9.42 15.05 -23.69
N SER A 362 -10.21 14.30 -24.46
CA SER A 362 -10.66 12.96 -24.07
C SER A 362 -9.45 12.03 -24.04
N GLY A 363 -9.15 11.47 -22.88
CA GLY A 363 -7.94 10.67 -22.73
C GLY A 363 -8.07 9.61 -21.65
N PHE A 364 -7.21 8.59 -21.73
CA PHE A 364 -7.12 7.51 -20.79
C PHE A 364 -5.66 7.15 -20.52
N THR A 365 -5.44 6.33 -19.50
CA THR A 365 -4.09 6.00 -19.03
C THR A 365 -3.94 4.50 -18.82
N PHE A 366 -2.88 3.90 -19.39
CA PHE A 366 -2.35 2.60 -19.00
C PHE A 366 -1.15 2.82 -18.10
N SER A 367 -1.22 2.32 -16.88
CA SER A 367 -0.10 2.37 -15.94
C SER A 367 0.41 0.95 -15.73
N VAL A 368 1.69 0.74 -15.90
CA VAL A 368 2.34 -0.56 -15.69
C VAL A 368 3.33 -0.48 -14.56
N CYS A 369 3.35 -1.48 -13.70
CA CYS A 369 4.39 -1.67 -12.68
C CYS A 369 4.89 -3.11 -12.67
N GLN A 370 6.16 -3.29 -12.34
CA GLN A 370 6.70 -4.61 -12.03
C GLN A 370 6.23 -5.05 -10.65
N LEU A 371 6.04 -6.36 -10.45
CA LEU A 371 5.47 -6.92 -9.23
C LEU A 371 6.51 -7.33 -8.19
N ARG A 372 7.70 -7.75 -8.62
CA ARG A 372 8.76 -8.24 -7.74
C ARG A 372 10.06 -7.48 -7.95
N PRO A 373 10.17 -6.23 -7.43
CA PRO A 373 11.39 -5.46 -7.57
C PRO A 373 12.57 -6.13 -6.84
N SER A 374 13.71 -6.19 -7.51
CA SER A 374 14.97 -6.65 -6.93
C SER A 374 15.82 -5.50 -6.36
N SER A 375 15.54 -4.27 -6.74
CA SER A 375 16.15 -3.07 -6.14
C SER A 375 15.83 -2.96 -4.66
N ARG A 376 16.80 -2.52 -3.87
CA ARG A 376 16.66 -2.34 -2.42
C ARG A 376 17.14 -0.96 -2.01
N GLY A 377 16.36 -0.34 -1.14
CA GLY A 377 16.62 0.96 -0.59
C GLY A 377 16.68 0.96 0.93
N HIS A 378 16.60 2.16 1.51
CA HIS A 378 16.62 2.34 2.95
C HIS A 378 15.81 3.54 3.43
N VAL A 379 15.50 3.52 4.74
CA VAL A 379 14.93 4.62 5.52
C VAL A 379 15.82 4.87 6.73
N ARG A 380 16.30 6.12 6.92
CA ARG A 380 17.16 6.49 8.04
C ARG A 380 16.71 7.80 8.67
N ILE A 381 16.79 7.91 9.99
CA ILE A 381 16.61 9.19 10.67
C ILE A 381 17.79 10.12 10.35
N ARG A 382 17.52 11.43 10.32
CA ARG A 382 18.54 12.47 10.08
C ARG A 382 19.02 13.10 11.37
N SER A 383 18.15 13.11 12.38
CA SER A 383 18.41 13.68 13.70
C SER A 383 17.58 12.98 14.78
N THR A 384 17.60 13.51 15.99
CA THR A 384 16.80 13.05 17.13
C THR A 384 15.41 13.67 17.17
N ASP A 385 15.05 14.56 16.22
CA ASP A 385 13.73 15.17 16.15
C ASP A 385 12.71 14.20 15.54
N PRO A 386 11.68 13.76 16.30
CA PRO A 386 10.65 12.84 15.79
C PRO A 386 9.71 13.48 14.74
N LEU A 387 9.76 14.80 14.56
CA LEU A 387 8.96 15.52 13.57
C LEU A 387 9.68 15.67 12.23
N GLU A 388 11.01 15.48 12.20
CA GLU A 388 11.79 15.52 10.98
C GLU A 388 11.52 14.27 10.14
N ALA A 389 11.25 14.47 8.83
CA ALA A 389 11.09 13.36 7.89
C ALA A 389 12.42 12.61 7.74
N PRO A 390 12.41 11.27 7.80
CA PRO A 390 13.62 10.48 7.60
C PRO A 390 14.14 10.60 6.15
N GLU A 391 15.38 10.25 5.94
CA GLU A 391 15.94 9.97 4.62
C GLU A 391 15.23 8.74 4.04
N MET A 392 14.82 8.83 2.77
CA MET A 392 14.11 7.77 2.06
C MET A 392 14.74 7.59 0.67
N VAL A 393 15.50 6.54 0.49
CA VAL A 393 16.19 6.22 -0.77
C VAL A 393 15.70 4.87 -1.28
N PRO A 394 14.77 4.83 -2.24
CA PRO A 394 14.21 3.57 -2.75
C PRO A 394 15.15 2.81 -3.69
N ASN A 395 16.11 3.49 -4.34
CA ASN A 395 17.01 2.93 -5.35
C ASN A 395 16.26 2.27 -6.53
N TYR A 396 15.18 2.88 -7.01
CA TYR A 396 14.42 2.35 -8.14
C TYR A 396 15.31 2.08 -9.35
N LEU A 397 15.03 1.00 -10.08
CA LEU A 397 15.76 0.62 -11.31
C LEU A 397 17.27 0.46 -11.13
N SER A 398 17.77 0.26 -9.91
CA SER A 398 19.19 0.06 -9.66
C SER A 398 19.70 -1.28 -10.24
N THR A 399 18.85 -2.28 -10.35
CA THR A 399 19.20 -3.60 -10.90
C THR A 399 18.86 -3.71 -12.40
N GLN A 400 19.54 -4.62 -13.08
CA GLN A 400 19.27 -4.90 -14.50
C GLN A 400 17.91 -5.60 -14.69
N GLU A 401 17.52 -6.43 -13.72
CA GLU A 401 16.26 -7.17 -13.76
C GLU A 401 15.06 -6.22 -13.70
N ASP A 402 15.07 -5.25 -12.79
CA ASP A 402 14.02 -4.24 -12.69
C ASP A 402 13.88 -3.44 -14.00
N ARG A 403 15.02 -3.06 -14.60
CA ARG A 403 15.02 -2.35 -15.88
C ARG A 403 14.45 -3.20 -17.02
N LYS A 404 14.80 -4.50 -17.08
CA LYS A 404 14.29 -5.42 -18.11
C LYS A 404 12.78 -5.62 -17.99
N THR A 405 12.29 -5.90 -16.78
CA THR A 405 10.88 -6.16 -16.54
C THR A 405 10.02 -4.93 -16.83
N LEU A 406 10.45 -3.75 -16.33
CA LEU A 406 9.69 -2.52 -16.58
C LEU A 406 9.70 -2.12 -18.07
N LEU A 407 10.86 -2.28 -18.75
CA LEU A 407 11.00 -2.05 -20.19
C LEU A 407 10.05 -2.95 -21.00
N ALA A 408 9.99 -4.22 -20.68
CA ALA A 408 9.06 -5.16 -21.33
C ALA A 408 7.61 -4.72 -21.07
N GLY A 409 7.28 -4.33 -19.83
CA GLY A 409 5.95 -3.88 -19.44
C GLY A 409 5.48 -2.63 -20.20
N VAL A 410 6.33 -1.59 -20.37
CA VAL A 410 5.94 -0.39 -21.13
C VAL A 410 5.78 -0.66 -22.62
N LYS A 411 6.58 -1.58 -23.19
CA LYS A 411 6.39 -2.04 -24.57
C LYS A 411 5.08 -2.80 -24.75
N LEU A 412 4.70 -3.64 -23.79
CA LEU A 412 3.40 -4.33 -23.78
C LEU A 412 2.23 -3.34 -23.64
N ALA A 413 2.38 -2.25 -22.88
CA ALA A 413 1.37 -1.20 -22.82
C ALA A 413 1.11 -0.55 -24.19
N ARG A 414 2.16 -0.32 -24.98
CA ARG A 414 2.03 0.14 -26.37
C ARG A 414 1.40 -0.91 -27.26
N ALA A 415 1.82 -2.17 -27.14
CA ALA A 415 1.24 -3.28 -27.91
C ALA A 415 -0.27 -3.43 -27.65
N LEU A 416 -0.71 -3.33 -26.39
CA LEU A 416 -2.12 -3.31 -26.01
C LEU A 416 -2.89 -2.18 -26.72
N ALA A 417 -2.33 -0.97 -26.74
CA ALA A 417 -2.94 0.19 -27.41
C ALA A 417 -2.98 0.05 -28.94
N GLN A 418 -2.17 -0.83 -29.52
CA GLN A 418 -2.08 -1.08 -30.97
C GLN A 418 -2.89 -2.30 -31.43
N THR A 419 -3.55 -3.04 -30.54
CA THR A 419 -4.44 -4.15 -30.91
C THR A 419 -5.61 -3.69 -31.78
N GLN A 420 -6.20 -4.63 -32.53
CA GLN A 420 -7.35 -4.32 -33.40
C GLN A 420 -8.52 -3.71 -32.61
N THR A 421 -8.79 -4.23 -31.43
CA THR A 421 -9.83 -3.71 -30.52
C THR A 421 -9.59 -2.26 -30.12
N MET A 422 -8.33 -1.86 -29.91
CA MET A 422 -8.00 -0.51 -29.45
C MET A 422 -7.77 0.50 -30.58
N GLN A 423 -7.47 0.08 -31.81
CA GLN A 423 -7.19 0.98 -32.96
C GLN A 423 -8.30 2.00 -33.23
N GLY A 424 -9.59 1.62 -33.04
CA GLY A 424 -10.71 2.53 -33.21
C GLY A 424 -10.91 3.53 -32.06
N LEU A 425 -10.26 3.31 -30.93
CA LEU A 425 -10.38 4.13 -29.71
C LEU A 425 -9.18 5.05 -29.51
N VAL A 426 -7.98 4.58 -29.82
CA VAL A 426 -6.74 5.36 -29.69
C VAL A 426 -6.62 6.33 -30.86
N LYS A 427 -6.70 7.64 -30.59
CA LYS A 427 -6.45 8.68 -31.59
C LYS A 427 -4.95 8.90 -31.78
N ARG A 428 -4.21 8.94 -30.67
CA ARG A 428 -2.74 9.01 -30.65
C ARG A 428 -2.17 8.66 -29.28
N GLU A 429 -0.94 8.19 -29.25
CA GLU A 429 -0.13 8.11 -28.05
C GLU A 429 0.41 9.51 -27.72
N VAL A 430 0.10 10.03 -26.52
CA VAL A 430 0.52 11.36 -26.07
C VAL A 430 1.80 11.26 -25.25
N ARG A 431 1.93 10.18 -24.46
CA ARG A 431 3.10 9.94 -23.59
C ARG A 431 3.41 8.45 -23.57
N PRO A 432 4.65 8.04 -23.88
CA PRO A 432 5.81 8.89 -24.19
C PRO A 432 5.73 9.60 -25.53
N GLY A 433 4.95 9.11 -26.48
CA GLY A 433 4.88 9.57 -27.87
C GLY A 433 5.54 8.57 -28.83
N PRO A 434 5.12 8.59 -30.11
CA PRO A 434 5.54 7.61 -31.11
C PRO A 434 7.04 7.67 -31.45
N GLU A 435 7.73 8.74 -31.08
CA GLU A 435 9.18 8.93 -31.29
C GLU A 435 10.03 8.07 -30.34
N THR A 436 9.48 7.59 -29.23
CA THR A 436 10.16 6.71 -28.29
C THR A 436 10.20 5.29 -28.84
N GLN A 437 11.35 4.86 -29.39
CA GLN A 437 11.49 3.58 -30.07
C GLN A 437 12.61 2.70 -29.50
N SER A 438 13.79 3.28 -29.20
CA SER A 438 14.92 2.52 -28.67
C SER A 438 14.77 2.20 -27.18
N ASP A 439 15.40 1.12 -26.74
CA ASP A 439 15.41 0.72 -25.32
C ASP A 439 15.97 1.81 -24.41
N ALA A 440 16.95 2.57 -24.88
CA ALA A 440 17.52 3.71 -24.17
C ALA A 440 16.46 4.81 -23.96
N GLN A 441 15.71 5.18 -25.00
CA GLN A 441 14.64 6.18 -24.91
C GLN A 441 13.51 5.72 -23.98
N TRP A 442 13.13 4.43 -24.02
CA TRP A 442 12.15 3.86 -23.10
C TRP A 442 12.61 3.89 -21.66
N LEU A 443 13.87 3.54 -21.38
CA LEU A 443 14.42 3.59 -20.03
C LEU A 443 14.52 5.03 -19.51
N ASP A 444 14.89 5.99 -20.34
CA ASP A 444 14.91 7.40 -19.96
C ASP A 444 13.49 7.91 -19.67
N PHE A 445 12.50 7.51 -20.47
CA PHE A 445 11.10 7.77 -20.16
C PHE A 445 10.68 7.17 -18.81
N CYS A 446 11.08 5.92 -18.53
CA CYS A 446 10.80 5.28 -17.24
C CYS A 446 11.44 6.04 -16.07
N ARG A 447 12.67 6.52 -16.21
CA ARG A 447 13.38 7.33 -15.22
C ARG A 447 12.72 8.68 -14.98
N ASP A 448 12.30 9.34 -16.06
CA ASP A 448 11.72 10.68 -16.01
C ASP A 448 10.27 10.69 -15.50
N GLN A 449 9.48 9.67 -15.83
CA GLN A 449 8.04 9.64 -15.56
C GLN A 449 7.65 8.60 -14.52
N GLY A 450 8.56 7.69 -14.15
CA GLY A 450 8.30 6.68 -13.14
C GLY A 450 7.92 7.31 -11.79
N ALA A 451 6.93 6.72 -11.14
CA ALA A 451 6.43 7.14 -9.84
C ALA A 451 6.04 5.92 -9.00
N THR A 452 6.02 6.09 -7.70
CA THR A 452 5.47 5.08 -6.78
C THR A 452 4.00 4.81 -7.05
N ILE A 453 3.54 3.58 -6.79
CA ILE A 453 2.11 3.30 -6.57
C ILE A 453 1.78 3.11 -5.09
N PHE A 454 2.67 3.64 -4.22
CA PHE A 454 2.44 3.83 -2.81
C PHE A 454 2.47 2.53 -1.97
N HIS A 455 3.35 1.58 -2.33
CA HIS A 455 3.50 0.28 -1.69
C HIS A 455 4.83 0.07 -0.95
N PRO A 456 5.45 1.08 -0.27
CA PRO A 456 6.71 0.86 0.44
C PRO A 456 6.55 -0.20 1.51
N CYS A 457 7.53 -1.11 1.60
CA CYS A 457 7.55 -2.21 2.57
C CYS A 457 8.98 -2.64 2.93
N GLY A 458 9.10 -3.59 3.85
CA GLY A 458 10.31 -4.36 4.09
C GLY A 458 11.34 -3.76 5.04
N THR A 459 11.12 -2.56 5.56
CA THR A 459 12.10 -1.78 6.34
C THR A 459 12.32 -2.24 7.79
N CYS A 460 11.53 -3.20 8.25
CA CYS A 460 11.71 -3.93 9.52
C CYS A 460 11.40 -5.41 9.27
N LYS A 461 12.00 -6.00 8.22
CA LYS A 461 11.59 -7.32 7.72
C LYS A 461 11.67 -8.42 8.78
N MET A 462 10.69 -9.33 8.76
CA MET A 462 10.81 -10.60 9.46
C MET A 462 11.77 -11.53 8.70
N GLY A 463 12.44 -12.43 9.41
CA GLY A 463 13.37 -13.36 8.78
C GLY A 463 14.30 -14.03 9.75
N GLN A 464 15.24 -14.85 9.20
CA GLN A 464 16.26 -15.56 9.95
C GLN A 464 17.69 -15.09 9.59
N ASP A 465 17.81 -14.22 8.59
CA ASP A 465 19.10 -13.70 8.14
C ASP A 465 19.61 -12.55 9.04
N PRO A 466 20.90 -12.14 8.93
CA PRO A 466 21.49 -11.12 9.80
C PRO A 466 20.84 -9.73 9.73
N LEU A 467 20.08 -9.42 8.68
CA LEU A 467 19.32 -8.18 8.53
C LEU A 467 17.85 -8.32 8.99
N ALA A 468 17.45 -9.46 9.54
CA ALA A 468 16.11 -9.63 10.08
C ALA A 468 15.94 -8.79 11.35
N VAL A 469 14.94 -7.90 11.34
CA VAL A 469 14.56 -7.06 12.48
C VAL A 469 13.56 -7.79 13.37
N LEU A 470 12.69 -8.60 12.77
CA LEU A 470 11.63 -9.32 13.45
C LEU A 470 11.82 -10.83 13.33
N ASP A 471 11.31 -11.56 14.31
CA ASP A 471 11.07 -12.99 14.18
C ASP A 471 9.76 -13.27 13.40
N GLU A 472 9.47 -14.55 13.18
CA GLU A 472 8.24 -15.00 12.49
C GLU A 472 6.95 -14.68 13.25
N ARG A 473 7.04 -14.28 14.52
CA ARG A 473 5.92 -13.81 15.33
C ARG A 473 5.82 -12.27 15.39
N LEU A 474 6.57 -11.58 14.52
CA LEU A 474 6.63 -10.12 14.41
C LEU A 474 7.19 -9.42 15.67
N ARG A 475 7.91 -10.11 16.55
CA ARG A 475 8.59 -9.54 17.72
C ARG A 475 9.92 -8.95 17.29
N VAL A 476 10.27 -7.79 17.84
CA VAL A 476 11.57 -7.16 17.60
C VAL A 476 12.66 -7.99 18.26
N ARG A 477 13.63 -8.44 17.48
CA ARG A 477 14.73 -9.28 17.96
C ARG A 477 15.54 -8.57 19.03
N GLY A 478 15.85 -9.28 20.11
CA GLY A 478 16.64 -8.74 21.21
C GLY A 478 15.89 -7.78 22.15
N VAL A 479 14.59 -7.53 21.93
CA VAL A 479 13.79 -6.62 22.75
C VAL A 479 12.49 -7.30 23.19
N LEU A 480 12.20 -7.28 24.48
CA LEU A 480 10.95 -7.83 25.03
C LEU A 480 9.80 -6.82 24.92
N GLY A 481 8.58 -7.33 24.72
CA GLY A 481 7.37 -6.53 24.76
C GLY A 481 7.25 -5.50 23.63
N LEU A 482 7.86 -5.77 22.46
CA LEU A 482 7.81 -4.89 21.29
C LEU A 482 7.58 -5.71 20.01
N ARG A 483 6.57 -5.31 19.23
CA ARG A 483 6.31 -5.86 17.89
C ARG A 483 6.13 -4.75 16.86
N VAL A 484 6.37 -5.12 15.60
CA VAL A 484 6.05 -4.28 14.43
C VAL A 484 5.05 -5.03 13.57
N VAL A 485 3.87 -4.43 13.35
CA VAL A 485 2.76 -5.06 12.62
C VAL A 485 2.24 -4.08 11.56
N ASP A 486 2.96 -3.99 10.47
CA ASP A 486 2.63 -3.20 9.27
C ASP A 486 3.46 -3.65 8.07
N ALA A 487 3.44 -2.89 6.96
CA ALA A 487 4.16 -3.23 5.75
C ALA A 487 5.69 -3.32 5.92
N SER A 488 6.27 -2.69 6.95
CA SER A 488 7.71 -2.79 7.20
C SER A 488 8.16 -4.21 7.51
N ALA A 489 7.26 -5.05 8.05
CA ALA A 489 7.56 -6.42 8.44
C ALA A 489 7.68 -7.40 7.26
N MET A 490 7.18 -7.07 6.07
CA MET A 490 7.26 -7.92 4.89
C MET A 490 8.72 -8.21 4.51
N PRO A 491 9.14 -9.48 4.32
CA PRO A 491 10.50 -9.79 3.84
C PRO A 491 10.68 -9.37 2.38
N THR A 492 9.67 -9.65 1.55
CA THR A 492 9.58 -9.24 0.14
C THR A 492 8.21 -8.64 -0.15
N LEU A 493 8.15 -7.74 -1.13
CA LEU A 493 6.92 -7.11 -1.59
C LEU A 493 6.04 -8.16 -2.29
N VAL A 494 4.74 -8.16 -1.97
CA VAL A 494 3.75 -9.04 -2.59
C VAL A 494 3.38 -8.56 -4.00
N SER A 495 2.94 -9.48 -4.85
CA SER A 495 2.58 -9.23 -6.25
C SER A 495 1.22 -8.53 -6.38
N GLY A 496 1.17 -7.25 -6.01
CA GLY A 496 -0.03 -6.42 -6.10
C GLY A 496 -0.15 -5.36 -5.00
N ASN A 497 -1.37 -4.87 -4.80
CA ASN A 497 -1.66 -3.82 -3.82
C ASN A 497 -1.54 -4.35 -2.39
N THR A 498 -0.93 -3.57 -1.50
CA THR A 498 -0.48 -4.05 -0.18
C THR A 498 -1.51 -3.92 0.95
N ASN A 499 -2.68 -3.30 0.73
CA ASN A 499 -3.63 -3.06 1.82
C ASN A 499 -4.20 -4.37 2.41
N ALA A 500 -4.66 -5.31 1.58
CA ALA A 500 -5.21 -6.58 2.04
C ALA A 500 -4.15 -7.45 2.75
N PRO A 501 -2.91 -7.61 2.23
CA PRO A 501 -1.83 -8.28 2.93
C PRO A 501 -1.53 -7.71 4.32
N ILE A 502 -1.49 -6.37 4.47
CA ILE A 502 -1.24 -5.73 5.77
C ILE A 502 -2.38 -6.02 6.76
N VAL A 503 -3.63 -6.00 6.29
CA VAL A 503 -4.78 -6.38 7.13
C VAL A 503 -4.70 -7.85 7.55
N MET A 504 -4.34 -8.75 6.64
CA MET A 504 -4.11 -10.17 6.92
C MET A 504 -3.02 -10.37 7.97
N MET A 505 -1.87 -9.69 7.81
CA MET A 505 -0.77 -9.75 8.78
C MET A 505 -1.22 -9.30 10.17
N ALA A 506 -2.03 -8.24 10.26
CA ALA A 506 -2.56 -7.75 11.52
C ALA A 506 -3.58 -8.72 12.14
N GLU A 507 -4.43 -9.37 11.34
CA GLU A 507 -5.35 -10.41 11.80
C GLU A 507 -4.58 -11.61 12.39
N LYS A 508 -3.49 -12.02 11.72
CA LYS A 508 -2.63 -13.11 12.19
C LYS A 508 -1.86 -12.73 13.45
N ALA A 509 -1.36 -11.50 13.52
CA ALA A 509 -0.65 -10.97 14.69
C ALA A 509 -1.53 -10.97 15.95
N VAL A 510 -2.83 -10.73 15.83
CA VAL A 510 -3.77 -10.83 16.97
C VAL A 510 -3.74 -12.22 17.59
N ASP A 511 -3.77 -13.27 16.78
CA ASP A 511 -3.74 -14.65 17.29
C ASP A 511 -2.38 -14.96 17.94
N MET A 512 -1.29 -14.49 17.34
CA MET A 512 0.06 -14.62 17.93
C MET A 512 0.16 -13.92 19.29
N ILE A 513 -0.36 -12.70 19.40
CA ILE A 513 -0.36 -11.93 20.66
C ILE A 513 -1.17 -12.65 21.74
N ARG A 514 -2.37 -13.14 21.40
CA ARG A 514 -3.23 -13.89 22.31
C ARG A 514 -2.58 -15.20 22.79
N GLN A 515 -1.94 -15.94 21.88
CA GLN A 515 -1.20 -17.17 22.20
C GLN A 515 -0.03 -16.89 23.14
N ASP A 516 0.79 -15.86 22.85
CA ASP A 516 1.94 -15.51 23.67
C ASP A 516 1.48 -15.05 25.08
N ALA A 517 0.41 -14.28 25.18
CA ALA A 517 -0.16 -13.85 26.47
C ALA A 517 -0.72 -15.02 27.30
N ALA A 518 -1.17 -16.11 26.67
CA ALA A 518 -1.66 -17.31 27.38
C ALA A 518 -0.52 -18.22 27.86
N GLN A 519 0.71 -18.04 27.36
CA GLN A 519 1.90 -18.85 27.72
C GLN A 519 2.78 -18.17 28.77
N GLY A 520 2.65 -16.88 29.00
CA GLY A 520 3.45 -16.06 29.93
C GLY A 520 2.64 -15.55 31.08
#